data_1f9d26ef64f5019e3276cc9ddfc14c8a
#
_entry.id   1f9d26ef64f5019e3276cc9ddfc14c8a
#
_cell.length_a   1.000
_cell.length_b   1.000
_cell.length_c   1.000
_cell.angle_alpha   90.00
_cell.angle_beta   90.00
_cell.angle_gamma   90.00
#
_symmetry.space_group_name_H-M   'P 1'
#
loop_
_entity.id
_entity.type
_entity.pdbx_description
1 polymer ?
#
loop_
_entity_poly.entity_id
_entity_poly.type
_entity_poly.pdbx_seq_one_letter_code
_entity_poly.pdbx_strand_id
1 'polypeptide(L)'
;VLPIPDKVGSDIESLPMPEEKDFRDYILVFPIPNMPPVYVYLSKPRNGLPQDGHDYHPAPKTEEITGVSGLRSAKKKTPKQSGGGKRDRWIDSKGRRIYEWDSQHGELEVYRVSDGEHLCSVDYKTGKELKPAVKGRNIKQYL
;
A
#
# COMPACT_ATOMS: atom_id res chain seq x y z
N VAL A 1 1.34 -0.02 23.56
CA VAL A 1 0.07 -0.33 24.22
C VAL A 1 0.36 -0.94 25.57
N LEU A 2 -0.33 -0.46 26.54
CA LEU A 2 -0.13 -0.87 27.90
C LEU A 2 -0.88 -2.14 28.24
N PRO A 3 -0.35 -2.95 29.16
CA PRO A 3 -1.09 -4.07 29.69
C PRO A 3 -2.39 -3.61 30.32
N ILE A 4 -3.41 -4.42 30.18
CA ILE A 4 -4.72 -4.14 30.74
C ILE A 4 -4.75 -4.68 32.15
N PRO A 5 -4.98 -3.82 33.17
CA PRO A 5 -5.05 -4.29 34.55
C PRO A 5 -6.24 -5.21 34.78
N ASP A 6 -6.02 -6.29 35.49
CA ASP A 6 -7.08 -7.28 35.76
C ASP A 6 -8.27 -6.69 36.53
N LYS A 7 -8.03 -5.72 37.35
CA LYS A 7 -9.05 -5.13 38.21
C LYS A 7 -10.04 -4.24 37.49
N VAL A 8 -9.68 -3.77 36.32
CA VAL A 8 -10.61 -3.05 35.45
C VAL A 8 -11.04 -3.94 34.30
N GLY A 9 -10.80 -5.23 34.44
CA GLY A 9 -10.84 -6.14 33.36
C GLY A 9 -12.20 -6.51 32.83
N SER A 10 -13.27 -6.49 33.64
CA SER A 10 -14.54 -6.97 33.15
C SER A 10 -15.04 -6.19 31.93
N ASP A 11 -14.90 -4.87 31.95
CA ASP A 11 -15.28 -4.05 30.79
C ASP A 11 -14.31 -4.25 29.62
N ILE A 12 -13.04 -4.33 29.93
CA ILE A 12 -12.00 -4.53 28.91
C ILE A 12 -12.12 -5.92 28.30
N GLU A 13 -12.39 -6.91 29.09
CA GLU A 13 -12.56 -8.29 28.61
C GLU A 13 -13.76 -8.41 27.68
N SER A 14 -14.77 -7.59 27.86
CA SER A 14 -15.94 -7.60 27.00
C SER A 14 -15.73 -6.83 25.70
N LEU A 15 -14.66 -6.03 25.59
CA LEU A 15 -14.35 -5.27 24.39
C LEU A 15 -13.55 -6.14 23.41
N PRO A 16 -13.84 -6.01 22.11
CA PRO A 16 -13.01 -6.68 21.12
C PRO A 16 -11.58 -6.14 21.17
N MET A 17 -10.62 -7.03 21.27
CA MET A 17 -9.22 -6.66 21.25
C MET A 17 -8.77 -6.39 19.81
N PRO A 18 -8.03 -5.32 19.58
CA PRO A 18 -7.42 -5.12 18.26
C PRO A 18 -6.47 -6.27 17.95
N GLU A 19 -6.37 -6.63 16.69
CA GLU A 19 -5.36 -7.58 16.26
C GLU A 19 -3.97 -6.99 16.48
N GLU A 20 -2.98 -7.84 16.68
CA GLU A 20 -1.63 -7.41 16.97
C GLU A 20 -1.09 -6.38 15.96
N LYS A 21 -1.38 -6.59 14.69
CA LYS A 21 -0.98 -5.67 13.62
C LYS A 21 -1.59 -4.26 13.76
N ASP A 22 -2.67 -4.14 14.53
CA ASP A 22 -3.41 -2.88 14.66
C ASP A 22 -3.04 -2.11 15.93
N PHE A 23 -2.25 -2.70 16.82
CA PHE A 23 -1.91 -2.04 18.09
C PHE A 23 -1.23 -0.69 17.91
N ARG A 24 -0.46 -0.52 16.86
CA ARG A 24 0.16 0.76 16.55
C ARG A 24 -0.84 1.86 16.20
N ASP A 25 -2.06 1.49 15.91
CA ASP A 25 -3.13 2.41 15.51
C ASP A 25 -4.01 2.82 16.68
N TYR A 26 -3.76 2.24 17.85
CA TYR A 26 -4.58 2.46 19.04
C TYR A 26 -3.72 2.88 20.22
N ILE A 27 -4.32 3.67 21.09
CA ILE A 27 -3.77 4.03 22.38
C ILE A 27 -4.76 3.64 23.45
N LEU A 28 -4.27 3.07 24.56
CA LEU A 28 -5.10 2.89 25.74
C LEU A 28 -5.09 4.19 26.54
N VAL A 29 -6.27 4.72 26.81
CA VAL A 29 -6.43 5.95 27.56
C VAL A 29 -7.18 5.67 28.84
N PHE A 30 -6.66 6.15 29.96
CA PHE A 30 -7.31 6.07 31.24
C PHE A 30 -7.82 7.47 31.60
N PRO A 31 -9.03 7.82 31.14
CA PRO A 31 -9.50 9.20 31.26
C PRO A 31 -9.72 9.66 32.69
N ILE A 32 -10.02 8.72 33.60
CA ILE A 32 -10.24 9.01 35.01
C ILE A 32 -9.60 7.89 35.82
N PRO A 33 -8.93 8.19 36.95
CA PRO A 33 -8.40 7.13 37.81
C PRO A 33 -9.50 6.14 38.21
N ASN A 34 -9.17 4.87 38.23
CA ASN A 34 -10.05 3.76 38.59
C ASN A 34 -11.18 3.49 37.61
N MET A 35 -11.14 4.10 36.43
CA MET A 35 -12.06 3.80 35.34
C MET A 35 -11.39 2.88 34.32
N PRO A 36 -12.16 2.07 33.60
CA PRO A 36 -11.61 1.23 32.55
C PRO A 36 -10.89 2.06 31.47
N PRO A 37 -9.80 1.56 30.92
CA PRO A 37 -9.16 2.24 29.81
C PRO A 37 -10.04 2.20 28.56
N VAL A 38 -9.81 3.14 27.67
CA VAL A 38 -10.51 3.24 26.39
C VAL A 38 -9.49 3.07 25.27
N TYR A 39 -9.86 2.28 24.27
CA TYR A 39 -9.06 2.19 23.06
C TYR A 39 -9.34 3.40 22.18
N VAL A 40 -8.32 4.19 21.91
CA VAL A 40 -8.44 5.33 21.02
C VAL A 40 -7.76 5.01 19.70
N TYR A 41 -8.56 4.99 18.65
CA TYR A 41 -8.03 4.80 17.30
C TYR A 41 -7.34 6.08 16.82
N LEU A 42 -6.10 5.92 16.37
CA LEU A 42 -5.34 7.05 15.86
C LEU A 42 -5.47 7.12 14.34
N SER A 43 -6.19 8.11 13.88
CA SER A 43 -6.26 8.42 12.47
C SER A 43 -4.92 8.97 12.00
N LYS A 44 -4.37 8.40 10.95
CA LYS A 44 -3.09 8.84 10.40
C LYS A 44 -3.30 9.88 9.31
N PRO A 45 -2.44 10.90 9.25
CA PRO A 45 -2.50 11.86 8.16
C PRO A 45 -2.28 11.18 6.82
N ARG A 46 -2.94 11.70 5.80
CA ARG A 46 -2.84 11.13 4.45
C ARG A 46 -1.62 11.60 3.68
N ASN A 47 -1.07 12.74 4.05
CA ASN A 47 -0.03 13.41 3.27
C ASN A 47 1.36 12.92 3.64
N GLY A 48 1.86 11.96 2.87
CA GLY A 48 3.23 11.50 2.99
C GLY A 48 3.55 10.62 4.18
N LEU A 49 2.57 10.31 5.02
CA LEU A 49 2.76 9.39 6.14
C LEU A 49 2.09 8.06 5.88
N PRO A 50 2.58 6.98 6.51
CA PRO A 50 1.98 5.67 6.37
C PRO A 50 0.51 5.68 6.71
N GLN A 51 -0.27 5.01 5.90
CA GLN A 51 -1.69 4.80 6.13
C GLN A 51 -1.90 3.49 6.87
N ASP A 52 -3.08 3.39 7.44
CA ASP A 52 -3.50 2.16 8.08
C ASP A 52 -3.39 0.98 7.12
N GLY A 53 -2.57 0.00 7.47
CA GLY A 53 -2.35 -1.16 6.64
C GLY A 53 -1.55 -0.91 5.36
N HIS A 54 -1.17 0.33 5.09
CA HIS A 54 -0.43 0.67 3.89
C HIS A 54 0.67 1.68 4.20
N ASP A 55 1.89 1.25 4.09
CA ASP A 55 3.03 2.15 4.18
C ASP A 55 3.21 2.85 2.82
N TYR A 56 3.70 4.07 2.87
CA TYR A 56 4.07 4.74 1.64
C TYR A 56 5.41 4.20 1.16
N HIS A 57 5.45 3.76 -0.09
CA HIS A 57 6.66 3.25 -0.73
C HIS A 57 7.06 4.21 -1.85
N PRO A 58 8.16 4.95 -1.70
CA PRO A 58 8.62 5.82 -2.79
C PRO A 58 9.02 4.99 -4.01
N ALA A 59 8.78 5.55 -5.19
CA ALA A 59 9.13 4.87 -6.43
C ALA A 59 10.64 4.68 -6.53
N PRO A 60 11.09 3.51 -6.99
CA PRO A 60 12.51 3.29 -7.22
C PRO A 60 12.97 4.08 -8.43
N LYS A 61 14.26 4.32 -8.51
CA LYS A 61 14.87 4.82 -9.74
C LYS A 61 14.89 3.70 -10.77
N THR A 62 14.94 4.07 -12.05
CA THR A 62 14.95 3.07 -13.13
C THR A 62 16.07 2.04 -12.95
N GLU A 63 17.26 2.47 -12.57
CA GLU A 63 18.39 1.58 -12.35
C GLU A 63 18.25 0.67 -11.14
N GLU A 64 17.34 0.99 -10.23
CA GLU A 64 17.04 0.16 -9.06
C GLU A 64 16.06 -0.97 -9.37
N ILE A 65 15.39 -0.90 -10.52
CA ILE A 65 14.47 -1.95 -10.96
C ILE A 65 15.29 -3.04 -11.62
N THR A 66 15.87 -3.90 -10.81
CA THR A 66 16.73 -4.97 -11.27
C THR A 66 16.00 -6.23 -11.69
N GLY A 67 14.75 -6.37 -11.28
CA GLY A 67 13.95 -7.54 -11.61
C GLY A 67 13.45 -7.58 -13.04
N VAL A 68 13.45 -6.44 -13.73
CA VAL A 68 13.05 -6.35 -15.14
C VAL A 68 14.09 -5.55 -15.89
N SER A 69 14.81 -6.20 -16.79
CA SER A 69 15.86 -5.55 -17.55
C SER A 69 15.31 -4.72 -18.71
N GLY A 70 16.02 -3.67 -19.08
CA GLY A 70 15.69 -2.90 -20.26
C GLY A 70 14.50 -1.96 -20.14
N LEU A 71 14.05 -1.68 -18.93
CA LEU A 71 12.98 -0.72 -18.71
C LEU A 71 13.45 0.71 -19.02
N ARG A 72 12.55 1.48 -19.63
CA ARG A 72 12.76 2.91 -19.86
C ARG A 72 11.65 3.67 -19.15
N SER A 73 12.02 4.78 -18.51
CA SER A 73 11.06 5.68 -17.91
C SER A 73 10.13 6.23 -18.99
N ALA A 74 8.86 6.30 -18.71
CA ALA A 74 7.84 6.77 -19.63
C ALA A 74 7.01 7.87 -18.98
N LYS A 75 6.26 8.61 -19.78
CA LYS A 75 5.41 9.69 -19.30
C LYS A 75 4.33 9.15 -18.36
N LYS A 76 4.22 9.77 -17.20
CA LYS A 76 3.18 9.44 -16.23
C LYS A 76 1.82 9.85 -16.77
N LYS A 77 0.85 8.94 -16.69
CA LYS A 77 -0.51 9.22 -17.17
C LYS A 77 -1.59 8.78 -16.22
N THR A 78 -1.38 7.67 -15.52
CA THR A 78 -2.38 7.09 -14.62
C THR A 78 -2.42 7.81 -13.28
N PRO A 79 -3.56 8.37 -12.87
CA PRO A 79 -3.68 9.02 -11.57
C PRO A 79 -3.46 8.03 -10.43
N LYS A 80 -2.87 8.51 -9.34
CA LYS A 80 -2.80 7.74 -8.10
C LYS A 80 -4.19 7.65 -7.47
N GLN A 81 -4.53 6.50 -6.91
CA GLN A 81 -5.83 6.30 -6.26
C GLN A 81 -6.05 7.23 -5.08
N SER A 82 -4.99 7.51 -4.35
CA SER A 82 -5.05 8.41 -3.18
C SER A 82 -5.03 9.88 -3.55
N GLY A 83 -4.95 10.22 -4.83
CA GLY A 83 -4.70 11.57 -5.28
C GLY A 83 -3.22 11.94 -5.16
N GLY A 84 -2.89 13.19 -5.43
CA GLY A 84 -1.51 13.65 -5.29
C GLY A 84 -0.62 13.32 -6.46
N GLY A 85 -1.15 13.23 -7.66
CA GLY A 85 -0.35 13.09 -8.86
C GLY A 85 -0.59 11.80 -9.62
N LYS A 86 0.34 11.49 -10.50
CA LYS A 86 0.27 10.34 -11.38
C LYS A 86 1.33 9.32 -11.02
N ARG A 87 1.07 8.06 -11.34
CA ARG A 87 1.99 6.96 -11.05
C ARG A 87 3.23 7.03 -11.94
N ASP A 88 4.38 6.73 -11.36
CA ASP A 88 5.59 6.53 -12.14
C ASP A 88 5.40 5.38 -13.12
N ARG A 89 5.90 5.54 -14.33
CA ARG A 89 5.66 4.60 -15.41
C ARG A 89 6.95 4.26 -16.13
N TRP A 90 7.05 3.02 -16.52
CA TRP A 90 8.14 2.50 -17.37
C TRP A 90 7.53 1.68 -18.49
N ILE A 91 8.28 1.51 -19.54
CA ILE A 91 7.92 0.64 -20.65
C ILE A 91 9.09 -0.31 -20.92
N ASP A 92 8.78 -1.54 -21.31
CA ASP A 92 9.83 -2.50 -21.61
C ASP A 92 10.52 -2.18 -22.94
N SER A 93 11.65 -2.85 -23.17
CA SER A 93 12.47 -2.60 -24.38
C SER A 93 11.75 -2.90 -25.68
N LYS A 94 10.75 -3.77 -25.65
CA LYS A 94 9.97 -4.16 -26.83
C LYS A 94 8.69 -3.36 -27.00
N GLY A 95 8.36 -2.47 -26.04
CA GLY A 95 7.16 -1.67 -26.08
C GLY A 95 5.86 -2.46 -25.91
N ARG A 96 5.93 -3.62 -25.27
CA ARG A 96 4.77 -4.50 -25.12
C ARG A 96 4.11 -4.41 -23.76
N ARG A 97 4.85 -4.01 -22.72
CA ARG A 97 4.37 -3.95 -21.35
C ARG A 97 4.65 -2.61 -20.74
N ILE A 98 3.67 -2.12 -19.98
CA ILE A 98 3.79 -0.92 -19.16
C ILE A 98 3.89 -1.37 -17.73
N TYR A 99 4.82 -0.77 -16.98
CA TYR A 99 5.01 -1.01 -15.56
C TYR A 99 4.69 0.27 -14.83
N GLU A 100 3.82 0.18 -13.82
CA GLU A 100 3.46 1.35 -13.01
C GLU A 100 3.71 1.08 -11.54
N TRP A 101 4.21 2.08 -10.84
CA TRP A 101 4.51 1.94 -9.43
C TRP A 101 3.27 2.05 -8.57
N ASP A 102 3.08 1.07 -7.71
CA ASP A 102 2.05 1.11 -6.68
C ASP A 102 2.69 1.52 -5.35
N SER A 103 2.53 2.79 -4.99
CA SER A 103 3.14 3.33 -3.78
C SER A 103 2.49 2.83 -2.49
N GLN A 104 1.31 2.24 -2.57
CA GLN A 104 0.65 1.67 -1.40
C GLN A 104 1.22 0.29 -1.05
N HIS A 105 1.56 -0.49 -2.05
CA HIS A 105 2.04 -1.87 -1.86
C HIS A 105 3.52 -2.05 -2.15
N GLY A 106 4.17 -1.08 -2.76
CA GLY A 106 5.59 -1.17 -3.06
C GLY A 106 5.92 -2.18 -4.14
N GLU A 107 5.09 -2.28 -5.15
CA GLU A 107 5.27 -3.24 -6.24
C GLU A 107 4.99 -2.60 -7.59
N LEU A 108 5.41 -3.28 -8.66
CA LEU A 108 5.14 -2.83 -10.02
C LEU A 108 3.91 -3.53 -10.56
N GLU A 109 2.93 -2.75 -10.97
CA GLU A 109 1.77 -3.24 -11.69
C GLU A 109 2.09 -3.33 -13.18
N VAL A 110 1.78 -4.44 -13.80
CA VAL A 110 2.14 -4.72 -15.19
C VAL A 110 0.88 -4.73 -16.05
N TYR A 111 0.93 -3.97 -17.14
CA TYR A 111 -0.19 -3.86 -18.08
C TYR A 111 0.30 -4.14 -19.50
N ARG A 112 -0.61 -4.63 -20.33
CA ARG A 112 -0.33 -4.84 -21.74
C ARG A 112 -0.52 -3.54 -22.53
N VAL A 113 0.44 -3.19 -23.35
CA VAL A 113 0.37 -1.95 -24.14
C VAL A 113 -0.78 -1.98 -25.14
N SER A 114 -1.04 -3.12 -25.76
CA SER A 114 -2.02 -3.20 -26.85
C SER A 114 -3.46 -2.87 -26.42
N ASP A 115 -3.83 -3.21 -25.20
CA ASP A 115 -5.21 -3.02 -24.71
C ASP A 115 -5.29 -2.43 -23.28
N GLY A 116 -4.15 -2.25 -22.62
CA GLY A 116 -4.12 -1.73 -21.26
C GLY A 116 -4.53 -2.71 -20.17
N GLU A 117 -4.76 -3.98 -20.51
CA GLU A 117 -5.20 -4.96 -19.53
C GLU A 117 -4.13 -5.27 -18.50
N HIS A 118 -4.57 -5.41 -17.23
CA HIS A 118 -3.70 -5.78 -16.13
C HIS A 118 -3.22 -7.23 -16.31
N LEU A 119 -1.93 -7.44 -16.21
CA LEU A 119 -1.31 -8.75 -16.36
C LEU A 119 -0.91 -9.39 -15.04
N CYS A 120 -0.31 -8.62 -14.16
CA CYS A 120 0.16 -9.11 -12.86
C CYS A 120 0.77 -7.94 -12.08
N SER A 121 1.23 -8.22 -10.88
CA SER A 121 2.21 -7.35 -10.20
C SER A 121 3.48 -8.12 -9.95
N VAL A 122 4.61 -7.41 -9.95
CA VAL A 122 5.93 -8.03 -9.78
C VAL A 122 6.76 -7.26 -8.78
N ASP A 123 7.69 -7.98 -8.17
CA ASP A 123 8.70 -7.38 -7.31
C ASP A 123 9.74 -6.67 -8.19
N TYR A 124 10.03 -5.41 -7.88
CA TYR A 124 10.92 -4.62 -8.71
C TYR A 124 12.38 -5.07 -8.64
N LYS A 125 12.77 -5.73 -7.55
CA LYS A 125 14.15 -6.22 -7.38
C LYS A 125 14.39 -7.58 -8.02
N THR A 126 13.40 -8.47 -7.94
CA THR A 126 13.55 -9.86 -8.38
C THR A 126 12.79 -10.19 -9.65
N GLY A 127 11.78 -9.41 -9.99
CA GLY A 127 10.90 -9.70 -11.11
C GLY A 127 9.87 -10.79 -10.82
N LYS A 128 9.84 -11.28 -9.59
CA LYS A 128 8.91 -12.34 -9.21
C LYS A 128 7.48 -11.83 -9.24
N GLU A 129 6.57 -12.62 -9.81
CA GLU A 129 5.15 -12.29 -9.77
C GLU A 129 4.63 -12.38 -8.34
N LEU A 130 3.99 -11.30 -7.90
CA LEU A 130 3.43 -11.19 -6.56
C LEU A 130 1.94 -11.45 -6.54
N LYS A 131 1.23 -10.94 -7.55
CA LYS A 131 -0.22 -11.09 -7.67
C LYS A 131 -0.59 -11.37 -9.12
N PRO A 132 -1.61 -12.22 -9.35
CA PRO A 132 -2.06 -12.52 -10.71
C PRO A 132 -2.83 -11.35 -11.33
N ALA A 133 -3.21 -11.52 -12.59
CA ALA A 133 -4.04 -10.56 -13.29
C ALA A 133 -5.37 -10.35 -12.57
N VAL A 134 -5.81 -9.10 -12.51
CA VAL A 134 -7.14 -8.77 -12.03
C VAL A 134 -8.03 -8.53 -13.23
N LYS A 135 -8.99 -9.44 -13.42
CA LYS A 135 -9.91 -9.37 -14.56
C LYS A 135 -10.67 -8.05 -14.56
N GLY A 136 -10.71 -7.41 -15.72
CA GLY A 136 -11.42 -6.14 -15.90
C GLY A 136 -10.65 -4.90 -15.46
N ARG A 137 -9.53 -5.07 -14.79
CA ARG A 137 -8.67 -3.94 -14.44
C ARG A 137 -7.81 -3.56 -15.64
N ASN A 138 -7.82 -2.30 -16.02
CA ASN A 138 -7.05 -1.82 -17.15
C ASN A 138 -6.70 -0.33 -17.02
N ILE A 139 -5.75 0.08 -17.83
CA ILE A 139 -5.35 1.48 -17.97
C ILE A 139 -5.61 1.98 -19.40
N LYS A 140 -6.60 1.42 -20.06
CA LYS A 140 -6.90 1.70 -21.47
C LYS A 140 -7.01 3.19 -21.75
N GLN A 141 -7.66 3.95 -20.88
CA GLN A 141 -7.82 5.40 -21.07
C GLN A 141 -6.53 6.19 -20.82
N TYR A 142 -5.50 5.55 -20.31
CA TYR A 142 -4.23 6.19 -19.98
C TYR A 142 -3.06 5.66 -20.83
N LEU A 143 -3.34 4.97 -21.90
CA LEU A 143 -2.30 4.46 -22.79
C LEU A 143 -1.56 5.57 -23.56
#